data_4096cbec7538d6ee2a944c1620df8bed
#
_entry.id   4096cbec7538d6ee2a944c1620df8bed
#
_cell.length_a   1.000
_cell.length_b   1.000
_cell.length_c   1.000
_cell.angle_alpha   90.00
_cell.angle_beta   90.00
_cell.angle_gamma   90.00
#
_symmetry.space_group_name_H-M   'P 1'
#
loop_
_entity.id
_entity.type
_entity.pdbx_description
1 polymer ?
#
loop_
_entity_poly.entity_id
_entity_poly.type
_entity_poly.pdbx_seq_one_letter_code
_entity_poly.pdbx_strand_id
1 'polypeptide(L)'
;MQALYSEIKNLIITTLNLDELSADDIDANAPLFGDGLGLDSIDALELGLAVKTQYGVVLSAESEEMRQHFYSVATLAAFIDSQRA
;
A
#
# COMPACT_ATOMS: atom_id res chain seq x y z
N MET A 1 1.40 -12.38 8.73
CA MET A 1 1.62 -11.39 7.66
C MET A 1 0.67 -11.54 6.48
N GLN A 2 0.24 -12.77 6.15
CA GLN A 2 -0.70 -12.92 5.03
C GLN A 2 -2.03 -12.20 5.26
N ALA A 3 -2.53 -12.19 6.48
CA ALA A 3 -3.76 -11.45 6.79
C ALA A 3 -3.57 -9.95 6.54
N LEU A 4 -2.42 -9.41 6.91
CA LEU A 4 -2.11 -8.01 6.69
C LEU A 4 -1.95 -7.72 5.20
N TYR A 5 -1.32 -8.62 4.45
CA TYR A 5 -1.21 -8.48 3.00
C TYR A 5 -2.60 -8.38 2.35
N SER A 6 -3.51 -9.26 2.74
CA SER A 6 -4.88 -9.25 2.21
C SER A 6 -5.59 -7.94 2.55
N GLU A 7 -5.45 -7.46 3.77
CA GLU A 7 -6.06 -6.20 4.19
C GLU A 7 -5.53 -5.03 3.35
N ILE A 8 -4.21 -4.99 3.14
CA ILE A 8 -3.59 -3.92 2.36
C ILE A 8 -4.02 -4.00 0.89
N LYS A 9 -4.06 -5.20 0.33
CA LYS A 9 -4.53 -5.38 -1.05
C LYS A 9 -5.95 -4.87 -1.23
N ASN A 10 -6.83 -5.22 -0.30
CA ASN A 10 -8.22 -4.75 -0.35
C ASN A 10 -8.31 -3.24 -0.11
N LEU A 11 -7.47 -2.70 0.76
CA LEU A 11 -7.42 -1.27 1.01
C LEU A 11 -7.02 -0.50 -0.25
N ILE A 12 -6.03 -1.00 -0.98
CA ILE A 12 -5.60 -0.41 -2.25
C ILE A 12 -6.76 -0.41 -3.25
N ILE A 13 -7.41 -1.55 -3.41
CA ILE A 13 -8.51 -1.69 -4.35
C ILE A 13 -9.66 -0.74 -4.01
N THR A 14 -10.02 -0.68 -2.75
CA THR A 14 -11.13 0.16 -2.30
C THR A 14 -10.77 1.64 -2.40
N THR A 15 -9.58 2.01 -1.97
CA THR A 15 -9.14 3.41 -1.93
C THR A 15 -9.01 3.99 -3.33
N LEU A 16 -8.47 3.20 -4.26
CA LEU A 16 -8.17 3.67 -5.61
C LEU A 16 -9.22 3.24 -6.63
N ASN A 17 -10.31 2.64 -6.17
CA ASN A 17 -11.43 2.19 -7.04
C ASN A 17 -10.97 1.27 -8.15
N LEU A 18 -10.14 0.30 -7.81
CA LEU A 18 -9.64 -0.68 -8.78
C LEU A 18 -10.61 -1.85 -8.91
N ASP A 19 -11.82 -1.55 -9.35
CA ASP A 19 -12.92 -2.53 -9.37
C ASP A 19 -12.66 -3.74 -10.24
N GLU A 20 -11.74 -3.62 -11.19
CA GLU A 20 -11.40 -4.71 -12.09
C GLU A 20 -10.44 -5.72 -11.47
N LEU A 21 -9.86 -5.39 -10.31
CA LEU A 21 -8.90 -6.23 -9.62
C LEU A 21 -9.51 -6.84 -8.37
N SER A 22 -9.07 -8.05 -8.05
CA SER A 22 -9.32 -8.65 -6.75
C SER A 22 -7.99 -8.71 -5.98
N ALA A 23 -8.06 -9.02 -4.69
CA ALA A 23 -6.84 -9.16 -3.89
C ALA A 23 -5.91 -10.22 -4.46
N ASP A 24 -6.47 -11.26 -5.07
CA ASP A 24 -5.67 -12.34 -5.67
C ASP A 24 -4.89 -11.89 -6.90
N ASP A 25 -5.30 -10.80 -7.53
CA ASP A 25 -4.62 -10.26 -8.70
C ASP A 25 -3.40 -9.42 -8.33
N ILE A 26 -3.24 -9.07 -7.07
CA ILE A 26 -2.14 -8.24 -6.60
C ILE A 26 -1.06 -9.13 -6.00
N ASP A 27 0.13 -9.11 -6.61
CA ASP A 27 1.29 -9.82 -6.07
C ASP A 27 1.90 -8.98 -4.96
N ALA A 28 2.04 -9.57 -3.76
CA ALA A 28 2.58 -8.85 -2.60
C ALA A 28 4.00 -8.34 -2.82
N ASN A 29 4.76 -9.00 -3.68
CA ASN A 29 6.15 -8.63 -3.94
C ASN A 29 6.33 -7.78 -5.20
N ALA A 30 5.29 -7.60 -6.00
CA ALA A 30 5.37 -6.81 -7.21
C ALA A 30 5.32 -5.32 -6.91
N PRO A 31 5.97 -4.48 -7.74
CA PRO A 31 5.90 -3.03 -7.54
C PRO A 31 4.46 -2.52 -7.65
N LEU A 32 4.12 -1.56 -6.80
CA LEU A 32 2.80 -0.92 -6.87
C LEU A 32 2.80 0.19 -7.92
N PHE A 33 3.95 0.81 -8.17
CA PHE A 33 4.06 1.96 -9.08
C PHE A 33 4.84 1.56 -10.31
N GLY A 34 4.70 2.35 -11.37
CA GLY A 34 5.41 2.09 -12.61
C GLY A 34 4.91 0.82 -13.29
N ASP A 35 5.81 -0.16 -13.43
CA ASP A 35 5.51 -1.38 -14.18
C ASP A 35 4.55 -2.35 -13.48
N GLY A 36 4.27 -2.12 -12.18
CA GLY A 36 3.33 -2.97 -11.44
C GLY A 36 1.89 -2.60 -11.73
N LEU A 37 1.20 -2.03 -10.72
CA LEU A 37 -0.19 -1.58 -10.89
C LEU A 37 -0.31 -0.26 -11.65
N GLY A 38 0.80 0.38 -11.95
CA GLY A 38 0.78 1.63 -12.69
C GLY A 38 0.29 2.82 -11.88
N LEU A 39 0.41 2.76 -10.56
CA LEU A 39 -0.03 3.84 -9.69
C LEU A 39 0.89 5.05 -9.84
N ASP A 40 0.37 6.25 -9.59
CA ASP A 40 1.15 7.48 -9.66
C ASP A 40 1.26 8.13 -8.26
N SER A 41 1.87 9.32 -8.21
CA SER A 41 2.11 9.99 -6.92
C SER A 41 0.83 10.43 -6.23
N ILE A 42 -0.24 10.68 -6.98
CA ILE A 42 -1.54 11.02 -6.39
C ILE A 42 -2.12 9.79 -5.72
N ASP A 43 -1.99 8.63 -6.35
CA ASP A 43 -2.43 7.37 -5.78
C ASP A 43 -1.66 7.05 -4.49
N ALA A 44 -0.36 7.36 -4.47
CA ALA A 44 0.46 7.16 -3.27
C ALA A 44 -0.05 8.03 -2.12
N LEU A 45 -0.42 9.27 -2.40
CA LEU A 45 -0.94 10.18 -1.38
C LEU A 45 -2.27 9.66 -0.82
N GLU A 46 -3.18 9.24 -1.69
CA GLU A 46 -4.46 8.68 -1.27
C GLU A 46 -4.28 7.42 -0.45
N LEU A 47 -3.38 6.54 -0.88
CA LEU A 47 -3.10 5.30 -0.16
C LEU A 47 -2.48 5.61 1.21
N GLY A 48 -1.60 6.59 1.28
CA GLY A 48 -1.01 7.02 2.55
C GLY A 48 -2.05 7.49 3.55
N LEU A 49 -3.03 8.28 3.09
CA LEU A 49 -4.13 8.73 3.93
C LEU A 49 -5.00 7.57 4.40
N ALA A 50 -5.25 6.60 3.51
CA ALA A 50 -6.03 5.42 3.86
C ALA A 50 -5.32 4.58 4.92
N VAL A 51 -4.00 4.40 4.78
CA VAL A 51 -3.20 3.66 5.75
C VAL A 51 -3.22 4.36 7.11
N LYS A 52 -3.09 5.68 7.12
CA LYS A 52 -3.16 6.46 8.35
C LYS A 52 -4.52 6.26 9.04
N THR A 53 -5.58 6.32 8.27
CA THR A 53 -6.94 6.16 8.81
C THR A 53 -7.18 4.74 9.32
N GLN A 54 -6.74 3.75 8.57
CA GLN A 54 -7.01 2.35 8.88
C GLN A 54 -6.12 1.82 10.02
N TYR A 55 -4.85 2.20 10.02
CA TYR A 55 -3.87 1.63 10.95
C TYR A 55 -3.30 2.62 11.95
N GLY A 56 -3.62 3.89 11.81
CA GLY A 56 -3.08 4.92 12.70
C GLY A 56 -1.59 5.19 12.49
N VAL A 57 -1.05 4.79 11.35
CA VAL A 57 0.37 4.95 11.03
C VAL A 57 0.55 6.20 10.19
N VAL A 58 1.44 7.11 10.65
CA VAL A 58 1.71 8.35 9.92
C VAL A 58 2.79 8.10 8.86
N LEU A 59 2.45 8.38 7.61
CA LEU A 59 3.35 8.24 6.48
C LEU A 59 3.58 9.61 5.86
N SER A 60 4.87 9.97 5.69
CA SER A 60 5.24 11.22 5.03
C SER A 60 5.58 10.92 3.57
N ALA A 61 4.78 11.43 2.64
CA ALA A 61 4.99 11.19 1.21
C ALA A 61 6.25 11.86 0.66
N GLU A 62 6.90 12.70 1.44
CA GLU A 62 8.07 13.46 0.99
C GLU A 62 9.40 12.76 1.23
N SER A 63 9.39 11.67 1.98
CA SER A 63 10.59 10.96 2.38
C SER A 63 10.95 9.88 1.35
N GLU A 64 12.23 9.70 1.07
CA GLU A 64 12.68 8.58 0.22
C GLU A 64 12.36 7.24 0.87
N GLU A 65 12.37 7.19 2.20
CA GLU A 65 12.01 5.99 2.92
C GLU A 65 10.57 5.58 2.61
N MET A 66 9.68 6.56 2.47
CA MET A 66 8.29 6.27 2.12
C MET A 66 8.17 5.62 0.76
N ARG A 67 8.97 6.01 -0.20
CA ARG A 67 8.97 5.39 -1.52
C ARG A 67 9.33 3.91 -1.42
N GLN A 68 10.29 3.58 -0.57
CA GLN A 68 10.69 2.20 -0.35
C GLN A 68 9.57 1.41 0.32
N HIS A 69 8.88 2.01 1.29
CA HIS A 69 7.77 1.35 1.98
C HIS A 69 6.57 1.14 1.06
N PHE A 70 6.35 2.04 0.13
CA PHE A 70 5.26 1.93 -0.84
C PHE A 70 5.63 1.13 -2.08
N TYR A 71 6.83 0.56 -2.13
CA TYR A 71 7.28 -0.20 -3.29
C TYR A 71 6.34 -1.36 -3.61
N SER A 72 5.93 -2.11 -2.59
CA SER A 72 5.06 -3.27 -2.77
C SER A 72 4.19 -3.47 -1.53
N VAL A 73 3.20 -4.36 -1.64
CA VAL A 73 2.37 -4.72 -0.49
C VAL A 73 3.24 -5.28 0.63
N ALA A 74 4.22 -6.12 0.29
CA ALA A 74 5.11 -6.73 1.29
C ALA A 74 5.91 -5.68 2.06
N THR A 75 6.49 -4.68 1.36
CA THR A 75 7.26 -3.63 2.03
C THR A 75 6.36 -2.73 2.86
N LEU A 76 5.18 -2.42 2.37
CA LEU A 76 4.23 -1.60 3.11
C LEU A 76 3.73 -2.33 4.36
N ALA A 77 3.45 -3.62 4.24
CA ALA A 77 3.02 -4.43 5.38
C ALA A 77 4.09 -4.50 6.46
N ALA A 78 5.35 -4.68 6.06
CA ALA A 78 6.46 -4.72 7.01
C ALA A 78 6.57 -3.40 7.79
N PHE A 79 6.41 -2.27 7.10
CA PHE A 79 6.45 -0.97 7.74
C PHE A 79 5.28 -0.79 8.71
N ILE A 80 4.07 -1.11 8.29
CA ILE A 80 2.88 -0.99 9.14
C ILE A 80 3.02 -1.86 10.38
N ASP A 81 3.45 -3.10 10.20
CA ASP A 81 3.62 -4.04 11.31
C ASP A 81 4.62 -3.52 12.34
N SER A 82 5.71 -2.90 11.87
CA SER A 82 6.72 -2.33 12.75
C SER A 82 6.19 -1.14 13.55
N GLN A 83 5.24 -0.39 13.00
CA GLN A 83 4.72 0.82 13.64
C GLN A 83 3.59 0.55 14.62
N ARG A 84 2.82 -0.51 14.42
CA ARG A 84 1.68 -0.79 15.28
C ARG A 84 1.98 -1.76 16.42
N ALA A 85 3.20 -2.22 16.49
CA ALA A 85 3.63 -3.06 17.60
C ALA A 85 3.79 -2.24 18.90
#